data_b20f0235380d18aff2a9549bd733120f
#
_entry.id   b20f0235380d18aff2a9549bd733120f
#
_cell.length_a   1.000
_cell.length_b   1.000
_cell.length_c   1.000
_cell.angle_alpha   90.00
_cell.angle_beta   90.00
_cell.angle_gamma   90.00
#
_symmetry.space_group_name_H-M   'P 1'
#
loop_
_entity.id
_entity.type
_entity.pdbx_description
1 polymer ?
#
loop_
_entity_poly.entity_id
_entity_poly.type
_entity_poly.pdbx_seq_one_letter_code
_entity_poly.pdbx_strand_id
1 'polypeptide(L)'
;MGMTAQAYSPVTAKHVGGIRVVVCDPDDGVRAQLKALMEFDPLLTVVAESRDWRTCYMDVDNLVPELLIIRAGLLPRDWVDANAQDTFAPVVLPLKERCEGTAGPYASLDLVVPIARDAARQSLDRAVTEIYDRKAKQLLYLVGRYVAGSNSAPAYEPVLTVDCDGLREEVRTDTIIAVLAARKCVILHTLDGQSMLHEPMHRVIDKLDPSVFVRIHRSVIINCNRLDRSATPIEKPSQIVMQDGSQYPVGRNYRQALAAHLQRLHTIS
;
A
#
# COMPACT_ATOMS: atom_id res chain seq x y z
N MET A 1 36.75 -9.56 10.24
CA MET A 1 35.77 -10.64 9.93
C MET A 1 34.70 -10.03 9.08
N GLY A 2 34.75 -10.29 7.76
CA GLY A 2 33.92 -9.64 6.78
C GLY A 2 32.51 -10.28 6.75
N MET A 3 31.50 -9.46 6.91
CA MET A 3 30.13 -9.83 6.55
C MET A 3 30.01 -9.71 5.03
N THR A 4 29.92 -10.84 4.36
CA THR A 4 29.61 -10.93 2.94
C THR A 4 28.21 -10.43 2.68
N ALA A 5 28.11 -9.29 2.02
CA ALA A 5 26.87 -8.81 1.43
C ALA A 5 26.43 -9.82 0.35
N GLN A 6 25.35 -10.54 0.61
CA GLN A 6 24.72 -11.42 -0.35
C GLN A 6 24.17 -10.57 -1.48
N ALA A 7 24.78 -10.72 -2.65
CA ALA A 7 24.47 -9.97 -3.85
C ALA A 7 22.99 -10.17 -4.24
N TYR A 8 22.24 -9.09 -4.25
CA TYR A 8 20.90 -9.01 -4.77
C TYR A 8 20.98 -9.15 -6.30
N SER A 9 20.69 -10.34 -6.81
CA SER A 9 20.54 -10.54 -8.26
C SER A 9 19.33 -9.74 -8.75
N PRO A 10 19.51 -8.82 -9.72
CA PRO A 10 18.36 -8.14 -10.32
C PRO A 10 17.55 -9.17 -11.10
N VAL A 11 16.33 -9.44 -10.62
CA VAL A 11 15.33 -10.20 -11.38
C VAL A 11 15.12 -9.43 -12.68
N THR A 12 15.56 -10.02 -13.77
CA THR A 12 15.41 -9.53 -15.14
C THR A 12 13.96 -9.18 -15.40
N ALA A 13 13.74 -7.95 -15.85
CA ALA A 13 12.46 -7.39 -16.26
C ALA A 13 11.80 -8.25 -17.37
N LYS A 14 10.97 -9.20 -16.97
CA LYS A 14 9.96 -9.83 -17.82
C LYS A 14 8.61 -9.53 -17.18
N HIS A 15 7.76 -8.87 -17.91
CA HIS A 15 6.38 -8.48 -17.65
C HIS A 15 6.18 -7.06 -17.06
N VAL A 16 6.07 -6.11 -17.96
CA VAL A 16 5.40 -4.84 -17.72
C VAL A 16 3.89 -5.14 -17.60
N GLY A 17 3.36 -5.18 -16.37
CA GLY A 17 1.91 -5.31 -16.12
C GLY A 17 1.43 -6.52 -15.31
N GLY A 18 2.30 -7.44 -14.88
CA GLY A 18 1.88 -8.60 -14.07
C GLY A 18 1.61 -8.25 -12.60
N ILE A 19 0.74 -9.06 -11.95
CA ILE A 19 0.47 -9.00 -10.51
C ILE A 19 1.71 -9.49 -9.76
N ARG A 20 2.23 -8.66 -8.88
CA ARG A 20 3.42 -8.97 -8.07
C ARG A 20 3.01 -9.74 -6.82
N VAL A 21 3.63 -10.89 -6.61
CA VAL A 21 3.30 -11.83 -5.55
C VAL A 21 4.45 -11.95 -4.57
N VAL A 22 4.17 -11.85 -3.27
CA VAL A 22 5.07 -12.27 -2.19
C VAL A 22 4.54 -13.55 -1.59
N VAL A 23 5.42 -14.54 -1.42
CA VAL A 23 5.09 -15.83 -0.79
C VAL A 23 5.80 -15.92 0.55
N CYS A 24 5.05 -16.19 1.62
CA CYS A 24 5.58 -16.31 2.98
C CYS A 24 5.15 -17.63 3.63
N ASP A 25 6.07 -18.56 3.71
CA ASP A 25 5.86 -19.87 4.34
C ASP A 25 7.18 -20.40 4.91
N PRO A 26 7.23 -20.99 6.12
CA PRO A 26 8.45 -21.56 6.67
C PRO A 26 8.95 -22.80 5.90
N ASP A 27 8.04 -23.53 5.23
CA ASP A 27 8.36 -24.73 4.47
C ASP A 27 8.85 -24.41 3.06
N ASP A 28 10.10 -24.78 2.75
CA ASP A 28 10.73 -24.57 1.43
C ASP A 28 9.99 -25.34 0.32
N GLY A 29 9.45 -26.51 0.62
CA GLY A 29 8.70 -27.35 -0.34
C GLY A 29 7.38 -26.68 -0.73
N VAL A 30 6.69 -26.09 0.22
CA VAL A 30 5.43 -25.35 -0.03
C VAL A 30 5.72 -24.11 -0.90
N ARG A 31 6.78 -23.34 -0.59
CA ARG A 31 7.15 -22.18 -1.41
C ARG A 31 7.52 -22.60 -2.83
N ALA A 32 8.30 -23.67 -2.98
CA ALA A 32 8.66 -24.20 -4.31
C ALA A 32 7.43 -24.67 -5.11
N GLN A 33 6.46 -25.34 -4.46
CA GLN A 33 5.20 -25.76 -5.11
C GLN A 33 4.38 -24.56 -5.59
N LEU A 34 4.24 -23.52 -4.77
CA LEU A 34 3.53 -22.28 -5.13
C LEU A 34 4.20 -21.57 -6.29
N LYS A 35 5.52 -21.47 -6.25
CA LYS A 35 6.30 -20.86 -7.34
C LYS A 35 6.11 -21.62 -8.66
N ALA A 36 6.24 -22.95 -8.64
CA ALA A 36 6.02 -23.78 -9.81
C ALA A 36 4.58 -23.69 -10.36
N LEU A 37 3.58 -23.49 -9.48
CA LEU A 37 2.20 -23.28 -9.89
C LEU A 37 2.00 -21.96 -10.64
N MET A 38 2.72 -20.89 -10.23
CA MET A 38 2.63 -19.56 -10.82
C MET A 38 3.60 -19.33 -11.98
N GLU A 39 4.61 -20.17 -12.16
CA GLU A 39 5.66 -19.99 -13.18
C GLU A 39 5.11 -19.90 -14.61
N PHE A 40 4.03 -20.61 -14.89
CA PHE A 40 3.38 -20.63 -16.20
C PHE A 40 2.19 -19.68 -16.32
N ASP A 41 1.91 -18.89 -15.29
CA ASP A 41 0.84 -17.89 -15.32
C ASP A 41 1.41 -16.54 -15.76
N PRO A 42 1.00 -16.02 -16.94
CA PRO A 42 1.52 -14.76 -17.46
C PRO A 42 1.12 -13.54 -16.62
N LEU A 43 0.10 -13.68 -15.77
CA LEU A 43 -0.40 -12.59 -14.93
C LEU A 43 0.31 -12.49 -13.57
N LEU A 44 0.98 -13.56 -13.11
CA LEU A 44 1.56 -13.64 -11.77
C LEU A 44 3.09 -13.62 -11.84
N THR A 45 3.70 -12.82 -10.99
CA THR A 45 5.17 -12.75 -10.85
C THR A 45 5.56 -12.80 -9.39
N VAL A 46 6.20 -13.88 -8.95
CA VAL A 46 6.76 -13.97 -7.59
C VAL A 46 7.96 -13.04 -7.51
N VAL A 47 7.84 -12.01 -6.67
CA VAL A 47 8.87 -10.98 -6.50
C VAL A 47 9.70 -11.17 -5.24
N ALA A 48 9.21 -11.91 -4.25
CA ALA A 48 9.96 -12.33 -3.07
C ALA A 48 9.38 -13.59 -2.44
N GLU A 49 10.26 -14.31 -1.73
CA GLU A 49 9.95 -15.48 -0.91
C GLU A 49 10.52 -15.26 0.49
N SER A 50 9.70 -15.42 1.52
CA SER A 50 10.06 -15.21 2.92
C SER A 50 9.68 -16.43 3.77
N ARG A 51 10.43 -16.67 4.86
CA ARG A 51 10.18 -17.80 5.79
C ARG A 51 9.41 -17.39 7.04
N ASP A 52 9.43 -16.12 7.36
CA ASP A 52 8.86 -15.54 8.57
C ASP A 52 8.20 -14.20 8.28
N TRP A 53 7.34 -13.77 9.22
CA TRP A 53 6.62 -12.51 9.08
C TRP A 53 7.52 -11.28 9.04
N ARG A 54 8.61 -11.26 9.79
CA ARG A 54 9.50 -10.08 9.85
C ARG A 54 10.11 -9.80 8.48
N THR A 55 10.67 -10.82 7.84
CA THR A 55 11.23 -10.72 6.48
C THR A 55 10.13 -10.40 5.47
N CYS A 56 8.99 -11.10 5.56
CA CYS A 56 7.83 -10.87 4.71
C CYS A 56 7.31 -9.44 4.80
N TYR A 57 7.22 -8.88 5.99
CA TYR A 57 6.80 -7.50 6.20
C TYR A 57 7.71 -6.51 5.48
N MET A 58 9.04 -6.71 5.56
CA MET A 58 10.01 -5.89 4.83
C MET A 58 9.85 -6.02 3.31
N ASP A 59 9.60 -7.24 2.82
CA ASP A 59 9.35 -7.48 1.39
C ASP A 59 8.04 -6.82 0.93
N VAL A 60 6.97 -6.92 1.71
CA VAL A 60 5.69 -6.23 1.43
C VAL A 60 5.87 -4.72 1.41
N ASP A 61 6.65 -4.17 2.34
CA ASP A 61 6.93 -2.74 2.41
C ASP A 61 7.77 -2.23 1.24
N ASN A 62 8.84 -2.94 0.91
CA ASN A 62 9.79 -2.53 -0.13
C ASN A 62 9.28 -2.82 -1.55
N LEU A 63 8.60 -3.95 -1.73
CA LEU A 63 8.20 -4.43 -3.04
C LEU A 63 6.76 -4.04 -3.40
N VAL A 64 5.93 -3.68 -2.43
CA VAL A 64 4.50 -3.31 -2.62
C VAL A 64 3.79 -4.32 -3.56
N PRO A 65 3.67 -5.61 -3.16
CA PRO A 65 3.01 -6.60 -3.97
C PRO A 65 1.49 -6.36 -4.03
N GLU A 66 0.84 -6.85 -5.07
CA GLU A 66 -0.63 -6.86 -5.15
C GLU A 66 -1.23 -8.10 -4.48
N LEU A 67 -0.46 -9.19 -4.37
CA LEU A 67 -0.87 -10.44 -3.75
C LEU A 67 0.15 -10.87 -2.70
N LEU A 68 -0.34 -11.21 -1.51
CA LEU A 68 0.43 -11.83 -0.44
C LEU A 68 -0.12 -13.22 -0.16
N ILE A 69 0.66 -14.26 -0.46
CA ILE A 69 0.35 -15.64 -0.09
C ILE A 69 1.14 -15.95 1.19
N ILE A 70 0.45 -16.26 2.30
CA ILE A 70 1.10 -16.40 3.59
C ILE A 70 0.50 -17.52 4.43
N ARG A 71 1.36 -18.29 5.14
CA ARG A 71 0.91 -19.23 6.18
C ARG A 71 0.04 -18.50 7.20
N ALA A 72 -1.19 -18.97 7.42
CA ALA A 72 -2.18 -18.29 8.24
C ALA A 72 -1.67 -17.98 9.67
N GLY A 73 -0.92 -18.89 10.26
CA GLY A 73 -0.32 -18.71 11.59
C GLY A 73 0.79 -17.65 11.67
N LEU A 74 1.36 -17.20 10.54
CA LEU A 74 2.36 -16.14 10.52
C LEU A 74 1.76 -14.75 10.39
N LEU A 75 0.49 -14.63 9.99
CA LEU A 75 -0.15 -13.34 9.71
C LEU A 75 -0.67 -12.70 11.01
N PRO A 76 -0.12 -11.55 11.46
CA PRO A 76 -0.59 -10.89 12.67
C PRO A 76 -2.00 -10.30 12.49
N ARG A 77 -2.86 -10.50 13.49
CA ARG A 77 -4.25 -9.97 13.45
C ARG A 77 -4.32 -8.45 13.37
N ASP A 78 -3.44 -7.77 14.11
CA ASP A 78 -3.34 -6.31 14.09
C ASP A 78 -2.95 -5.75 12.72
N TRP A 79 -2.12 -6.49 11.96
CA TRP A 79 -1.82 -6.12 10.57
C TRP A 79 -3.03 -6.31 9.65
N VAL A 80 -3.77 -7.41 9.81
CA VAL A 80 -5.01 -7.69 9.06
C VAL A 80 -6.04 -6.58 9.32
N ASP A 81 -6.30 -6.27 10.59
CA ASP A 81 -7.27 -5.26 10.99
C ASP A 81 -6.90 -3.86 10.46
N ALA A 82 -5.61 -3.51 10.49
CA ALA A 82 -5.12 -2.23 10.00
C ALA A 82 -5.22 -2.08 8.47
N ASN A 83 -5.17 -3.19 7.72
CA ASN A 83 -5.16 -3.19 6.25
C ASN A 83 -6.45 -3.71 5.61
N ALA A 84 -7.43 -4.16 6.39
CA ALA A 84 -8.65 -4.79 5.89
C ALA A 84 -9.48 -3.90 4.94
N GLN A 85 -9.39 -2.58 5.08
CA GLN A 85 -10.08 -1.60 4.25
C GLN A 85 -9.14 -0.75 3.40
N ASP A 86 -7.83 -1.00 3.46
CA ASP A 86 -6.86 -0.29 2.62
C ASP A 86 -6.84 -0.90 1.21
N THR A 87 -7.39 -0.18 0.25
CA THR A 87 -7.41 -0.62 -1.17
C THR A 87 -6.02 -0.71 -1.81
N PHE A 88 -4.99 -0.17 -1.16
CA PHE A 88 -3.59 -0.27 -1.58
C PHE A 88 -2.85 -1.41 -0.89
N ALA A 89 -3.43 -2.01 0.16
CA ALA A 89 -2.87 -3.21 0.76
C ALA A 89 -2.97 -4.41 -0.20
N PRO A 90 -2.02 -5.34 -0.15
CA PRO A 90 -2.10 -6.54 -0.98
C PRO A 90 -3.36 -7.36 -0.65
N VAL A 91 -3.93 -8.01 -1.66
CA VAL A 91 -4.90 -9.08 -1.42
C VAL A 91 -4.17 -10.20 -0.70
N VAL A 92 -4.74 -10.69 0.39
CA VAL A 92 -4.14 -11.76 1.19
C VAL A 92 -4.79 -13.10 0.85
N LEU A 93 -3.96 -14.08 0.52
CA LEU A 93 -4.34 -15.46 0.28
C LEU A 93 -3.73 -16.34 1.38
N PRO A 94 -4.50 -16.67 2.45
CA PRO A 94 -3.97 -17.44 3.57
C PRO A 94 -3.73 -18.91 3.19
N LEU A 95 -2.57 -19.44 3.57
CA LEU A 95 -2.25 -20.86 3.51
C LEU A 95 -2.66 -21.52 4.84
N LYS A 96 -3.61 -22.45 4.80
CA LYS A 96 -4.14 -23.17 5.97
C LYS A 96 -3.82 -24.64 5.90
N GLU A 97 -3.74 -25.27 7.06
CA GLU A 97 -3.76 -26.71 7.14
C GLU A 97 -5.22 -27.23 7.07
N ARG A 98 -5.40 -28.45 6.61
CA ARG A 98 -6.72 -29.04 6.32
C ARG A 98 -7.69 -29.05 7.52
N CYS A 99 -7.18 -28.86 8.74
CA CYS A 99 -7.95 -28.87 9.99
C CYS A 99 -8.23 -27.47 10.54
N GLU A 100 -7.73 -26.40 9.93
CA GLU A 100 -7.95 -25.03 10.41
C GLU A 100 -9.28 -24.49 9.89
N GLY A 101 -10.16 -24.11 10.82
CA GLY A 101 -11.47 -23.54 10.49
C GLY A 101 -11.38 -22.22 9.72
N THR A 102 -12.34 -21.97 8.83
CA THR A 102 -12.45 -20.74 8.06
C THR A 102 -13.09 -19.63 8.89
N ALA A 103 -12.31 -18.85 9.61
CA ALA A 103 -12.78 -17.65 10.30
C ALA A 103 -11.87 -16.47 9.98
N GLY A 104 -12.44 -15.42 9.34
CA GLY A 104 -11.72 -14.17 9.06
C GLY A 104 -12.16 -13.50 7.76
N PRO A 105 -11.76 -12.24 7.54
CA PRO A 105 -12.18 -11.44 6.37
C PRO A 105 -11.71 -11.99 5.01
N TYR A 106 -10.76 -12.94 5.00
CA TYR A 106 -10.20 -13.57 3.78
C TYR A 106 -10.64 -15.03 3.62
N ALA A 107 -11.66 -15.49 4.33
CA ALA A 107 -12.12 -16.90 4.35
C ALA A 107 -12.53 -17.44 2.97
N SER A 108 -12.85 -16.56 2.00
CA SER A 108 -13.21 -16.95 0.64
C SER A 108 -12.03 -17.21 -0.30
N LEU A 109 -10.80 -16.89 0.14
CA LEU A 109 -9.58 -16.95 -0.66
C LEU A 109 -8.56 -17.98 -0.17
N ASP A 110 -8.96 -18.90 0.72
CA ASP A 110 -8.02 -19.81 1.38
C ASP A 110 -7.33 -20.79 0.41
N LEU A 111 -6.04 -21.02 0.64
CA LEU A 111 -5.28 -22.15 0.10
C LEU A 111 -5.11 -23.21 1.20
N VAL A 112 -5.26 -24.48 0.84
CA VAL A 112 -5.13 -25.59 1.79
C VAL A 112 -3.88 -26.40 1.49
N VAL A 113 -3.10 -26.68 2.53
CA VAL A 113 -1.92 -27.56 2.46
C VAL A 113 -2.33 -28.98 2.88
N PRO A 114 -1.95 -30.05 2.15
CA PRO A 114 -1.12 -30.05 0.95
C PRO A 114 -1.83 -29.43 -0.26
N ILE A 115 -1.04 -28.72 -1.10
CA ILE A 115 -1.57 -27.92 -2.20
C ILE A 115 -2.09 -28.81 -3.31
N ALA A 116 -3.41 -28.87 -3.48
CA ALA A 116 -4.06 -29.49 -4.62
C ALA A 116 -4.07 -28.49 -5.79
N ARG A 117 -3.49 -28.85 -6.94
CA ARG A 117 -3.24 -27.96 -8.09
C ARG A 117 -4.49 -27.22 -8.56
N ASP A 118 -5.61 -27.95 -8.71
CA ASP A 118 -6.85 -27.37 -9.24
C ASP A 118 -7.51 -26.42 -8.24
N ALA A 119 -7.53 -26.81 -6.94
CA ALA A 119 -8.06 -25.95 -5.89
C ALA A 119 -7.21 -24.68 -5.71
N ALA A 120 -5.88 -24.82 -5.76
CA ALA A 120 -4.97 -23.69 -5.67
C ALA A 120 -5.14 -22.73 -6.86
N ARG A 121 -5.33 -23.27 -8.06
CA ARG A 121 -5.59 -22.45 -9.25
C ARG A 121 -6.88 -21.66 -9.11
N GLN A 122 -7.97 -22.27 -8.65
CA GLN A 122 -9.22 -21.57 -8.38
C GLN A 122 -9.07 -20.45 -7.35
N SER A 123 -8.29 -20.68 -6.29
CA SER A 123 -8.04 -19.64 -5.27
C SER A 123 -7.20 -18.50 -5.82
N LEU A 124 -6.20 -18.79 -6.65
CA LEU A 124 -5.40 -17.78 -7.35
C LEU A 124 -6.27 -16.97 -8.33
N ASP A 125 -7.12 -17.61 -9.14
CA ASP A 125 -8.01 -16.93 -10.08
C ASP A 125 -8.98 -15.98 -9.36
N ARG A 126 -9.51 -16.38 -8.19
CA ARG A 126 -10.33 -15.49 -7.33
C ARG A 126 -9.52 -14.31 -6.80
N ALA A 127 -8.28 -14.53 -6.36
CA ALA A 127 -7.41 -13.47 -5.88
C ALA A 127 -7.08 -12.47 -6.99
N VAL A 128 -6.80 -12.96 -8.20
CA VAL A 128 -6.58 -12.15 -9.40
C VAL A 128 -7.81 -11.30 -9.70
N THR A 129 -9.00 -11.90 -9.69
CA THR A 129 -10.27 -11.19 -9.90
C THR A 129 -10.46 -10.07 -8.87
N GLU A 130 -10.25 -10.37 -7.58
CA GLU A 130 -10.34 -9.38 -6.50
C GLU A 130 -9.36 -8.22 -6.70
N ILE A 131 -8.13 -8.48 -7.16
CA ILE A 131 -7.13 -7.46 -7.44
C ILE A 131 -7.60 -6.54 -8.58
N TYR A 132 -8.13 -7.11 -9.66
CA TYR A 132 -8.64 -6.30 -10.77
C TYR A 132 -9.89 -5.50 -10.38
N ASP A 133 -10.78 -6.06 -9.58
CA ASP A 133 -11.95 -5.35 -9.06
C ASP A 133 -11.55 -4.17 -8.18
N ARG A 134 -10.54 -4.35 -7.32
CA ARG A 134 -9.98 -3.25 -6.52
C ARG A 134 -9.35 -2.17 -7.40
N LYS A 135 -8.55 -2.55 -8.39
CA LYS A 135 -7.95 -1.61 -9.35
C LYS A 135 -9.02 -0.85 -10.15
N ALA A 136 -10.07 -1.53 -10.60
CA ALA A 136 -11.17 -0.91 -11.31
C ALA A 136 -11.93 0.09 -10.42
N LYS A 137 -12.23 -0.27 -9.16
CA LYS A 137 -12.85 0.65 -8.19
C LYS A 137 -11.98 1.87 -7.92
N GLN A 138 -10.65 1.69 -7.78
CA GLN A 138 -9.71 2.80 -7.63
C GLN A 138 -9.73 3.73 -8.85
N LEU A 139 -9.72 3.18 -10.06
CA LEU A 139 -9.79 3.97 -11.30
C LEU A 139 -11.12 4.72 -11.42
N LEU A 140 -12.25 4.05 -11.15
CA LEU A 140 -13.57 4.68 -11.15
C LEU A 140 -13.67 5.81 -10.12
N TYR A 141 -13.10 5.60 -8.93
CA TYR A 141 -13.02 6.61 -7.90
C TYR A 141 -12.20 7.83 -8.37
N LEU A 142 -11.02 7.60 -8.95
CA LEU A 142 -10.17 8.66 -9.48
C LEU A 142 -10.84 9.41 -10.65
N VAL A 143 -11.48 8.69 -11.58
CA VAL A 143 -12.22 9.27 -12.70
C VAL A 143 -13.44 10.04 -12.19
N GLY A 144 -14.19 9.48 -11.24
CA GLY A 144 -15.35 10.15 -10.63
C GLY A 144 -14.96 11.46 -9.94
N ARG A 145 -13.83 11.48 -9.24
CA ARG A 145 -13.27 12.70 -8.65
C ARG A 145 -12.85 13.73 -9.71
N TYR A 146 -12.27 13.27 -10.82
CA TYR A 146 -11.88 14.14 -11.92
C TYR A 146 -13.09 14.75 -12.63
N VAL A 147 -14.13 13.97 -12.88
CA VAL A 147 -15.36 14.42 -13.53
C VAL A 147 -16.20 15.30 -12.59
N ALA A 148 -16.28 14.96 -11.29
CA ALA A 148 -17.00 15.79 -10.30
C ALA A 148 -16.30 17.15 -10.08
N GLY A 149 -14.98 17.21 -10.21
CA GLY A 149 -14.22 18.47 -10.15
C GLY A 149 -14.53 19.48 -11.27
N SER A 150 -15.28 19.05 -12.32
CA SER A 150 -15.65 19.94 -13.43
C SER A 150 -16.94 20.74 -13.17
N ASN A 151 -17.82 20.36 -12.21
CA ASN A 151 -19.15 20.99 -12.06
C ASN A 151 -19.64 21.23 -10.63
N SER A 152 -18.93 20.78 -9.59
CA SER A 152 -19.17 21.15 -8.20
C SER A 152 -17.89 20.85 -7.45
N ALA A 153 -17.24 21.85 -6.88
CA ALA A 153 -16.09 21.62 -6.00
C ALA A 153 -16.52 20.65 -4.90
N PRO A 154 -15.96 19.44 -4.80
CA PRO A 154 -16.20 18.59 -3.65
C PRO A 154 -15.76 19.41 -2.44
N ALA A 155 -16.63 19.57 -1.46
CA ALA A 155 -16.32 20.26 -0.22
C ALA A 155 -15.33 19.37 0.56
N TYR A 156 -14.04 19.55 0.29
CA TYR A 156 -12.99 18.99 1.16
C TYR A 156 -13.09 19.66 2.52
N GLU A 157 -12.84 18.88 3.55
CA GLU A 157 -12.89 19.43 4.90
C GLU A 157 -11.74 20.45 5.07
N PRO A 158 -12.01 21.74 5.28
CA PRO A 158 -10.96 22.71 5.54
C PRO A 158 -10.31 22.51 6.91
N VAL A 159 -10.98 21.72 7.77
CA VAL A 159 -10.59 21.43 9.14
C VAL A 159 -10.87 19.95 9.42
N LEU A 160 -9.88 19.27 10.00
CA LEU A 160 -10.06 17.91 10.54
C LEU A 160 -10.21 17.99 12.05
N THR A 161 -11.26 17.35 12.58
CA THR A 161 -11.44 17.26 14.03
C THR A 161 -10.63 16.09 14.58
N VAL A 162 -9.68 16.36 15.46
CA VAL A 162 -8.87 15.37 16.18
C VAL A 162 -9.34 15.28 17.62
N ASP A 163 -9.20 14.09 18.21
CA ASP A 163 -9.48 13.88 19.64
C ASP A 163 -8.14 13.73 20.36
N CYS A 164 -7.77 14.75 21.15
CA CYS A 164 -6.59 14.76 21.98
C CYS A 164 -7.01 14.67 23.45
N ASP A 165 -6.83 13.53 24.08
CA ASP A 165 -7.12 13.31 25.52
C ASP A 165 -8.54 13.72 25.96
N GLY A 166 -9.54 13.47 25.07
CA GLY A 166 -10.95 13.83 25.32
C GLY A 166 -11.30 15.29 24.99
N LEU A 167 -10.35 16.08 24.51
CA LEU A 167 -10.59 17.40 23.95
C LEU A 167 -10.63 17.30 22.43
N ARG A 168 -11.66 17.87 21.81
CA ARG A 168 -11.75 17.99 20.35
C ARG A 168 -10.97 19.22 19.91
N GLU A 169 -9.93 18.98 19.14
CA GLU A 169 -9.11 20.02 18.52
C GLU A 169 -9.40 20.06 17.02
N GLU A 170 -9.42 21.26 16.45
CA GLU A 170 -9.59 21.46 15.02
C GLU A 170 -8.23 21.74 14.37
N VAL A 171 -7.82 20.84 13.46
CA VAL A 171 -6.60 20.98 12.68
C VAL A 171 -6.94 21.47 11.27
N ARG A 172 -6.48 22.63 10.90
CA ARG A 172 -6.66 23.20 9.56
C ARG A 172 -5.86 22.38 8.53
N THR A 173 -6.50 21.96 7.44
CA THR A 173 -5.85 21.13 6.42
C THR A 173 -4.72 21.86 5.69
N ASP A 174 -4.77 23.17 5.57
CA ASP A 174 -3.71 23.98 4.95
C ASP A 174 -2.42 24.04 5.81
N THR A 175 -2.49 23.73 7.12
CA THR A 175 -1.31 23.64 8.00
C THR A 175 -0.65 22.25 7.94
N ILE A 176 -1.34 21.24 7.43
CA ILE A 176 -0.81 19.88 7.35
C ILE A 176 0.33 19.82 6.34
N ILE A 177 1.48 19.29 6.77
CA ILE A 177 2.67 18.99 5.97
C ILE A 177 2.59 17.57 5.41
N ALA A 178 2.29 16.61 6.30
CA ALA A 178 2.17 15.20 5.96
C ALA A 178 1.18 14.49 6.90
N VAL A 179 0.63 13.37 6.41
CA VAL A 179 -0.18 12.43 7.20
C VAL A 179 0.54 11.10 7.22
N LEU A 180 0.80 10.58 8.41
CA LEU A 180 1.58 9.37 8.64
C LEU A 180 0.70 8.29 9.25
N ALA A 181 0.73 7.07 8.71
CA ALA A 181 0.01 5.94 9.31
C ALA A 181 0.64 5.50 10.63
N ALA A 182 -0.18 5.30 11.66
CA ALA A 182 0.22 4.82 12.98
C ALA A 182 -0.78 3.77 13.49
N ARG A 183 -0.60 2.51 13.11
CA ARG A 183 -1.50 1.38 13.44
C ARG A 183 -2.97 1.65 13.02
N LYS A 184 -3.85 1.96 13.99
CA LYS A 184 -5.30 2.23 13.79
C LYS A 184 -5.65 3.71 13.63
N CYS A 185 -4.68 4.59 13.63
CA CYS A 185 -4.83 6.04 13.53
C CYS A 185 -3.83 6.61 12.52
N VAL A 186 -3.91 7.90 12.31
CA VAL A 186 -2.90 8.66 11.59
C VAL A 186 -2.34 9.77 12.46
N ILE A 187 -1.09 10.13 12.22
CA ILE A 187 -0.45 11.30 12.79
C ILE A 187 -0.50 12.41 11.74
N LEU A 188 -1.13 13.51 12.05
CA LEU A 188 -1.10 14.73 11.26
C LEU A 188 0.15 15.51 11.65
N HIS A 189 1.13 15.59 10.76
CA HIS A 189 2.29 16.45 10.93
C HIS A 189 1.95 17.83 10.36
N THR A 190 1.91 18.82 11.21
CA THR A 190 1.49 20.20 10.89
C THR A 190 2.62 21.18 11.14
N LEU A 191 2.42 22.44 10.74
CA LEU A 191 3.35 23.52 11.04
C LEU A 191 3.50 23.80 12.55
N ASP A 192 2.45 23.49 13.32
CA ASP A 192 2.38 23.79 14.77
C ASP A 192 2.77 22.59 15.63
N GLY A 193 2.97 21.41 15.04
CA GLY A 193 3.32 20.18 15.73
C GLY A 193 2.69 18.92 15.16
N GLN A 194 2.38 17.95 16.01
CA GLN A 194 1.78 16.70 15.60
C GLN A 194 0.49 16.46 16.37
N SER A 195 -0.57 16.08 15.66
CA SER A 195 -1.85 15.70 16.25
C SER A 195 -2.24 14.30 15.80
N MET A 196 -2.90 13.52 16.65
CA MET A 196 -3.33 12.15 16.33
C MET A 196 -4.80 12.14 15.98
N LEU A 197 -5.13 11.60 14.79
CA LEU A 197 -6.49 11.39 14.34
C LEU A 197 -6.82 9.89 14.33
N HIS A 198 -7.83 9.48 15.10
CA HIS A 198 -8.27 8.09 15.24
C HIS A 198 -9.11 7.62 14.04
N GLU A 199 -8.57 7.81 12.86
CA GLU A 199 -9.14 7.33 11.61
C GLU A 199 -8.08 6.62 10.78
N PRO A 200 -8.45 5.61 9.97
CA PRO A 200 -7.53 4.97 9.08
C PRO A 200 -7.18 5.86 7.88
N MET A 201 -5.97 5.69 7.34
CA MET A 201 -5.39 6.50 6.26
C MET A 201 -6.32 6.66 5.05
N HIS A 202 -7.07 5.62 4.68
CA HIS A 202 -7.96 5.66 3.53
C HIS A 202 -9.16 6.62 3.72
N ARG A 203 -9.66 6.76 4.96
CA ARG A 203 -10.72 7.76 5.25
C ARG A 203 -10.18 9.17 5.27
N VAL A 204 -8.96 9.34 5.78
CA VAL A 204 -8.34 10.67 5.86
C VAL A 204 -8.04 11.22 4.47
N ILE A 205 -7.52 10.39 3.54
CA ILE A 205 -7.24 10.86 2.17
C ILE A 205 -8.51 11.30 1.43
N ASP A 206 -9.67 10.70 1.76
CA ASP A 206 -10.95 11.05 1.15
C ASP A 206 -11.48 12.43 1.58
N LYS A 207 -11.06 12.91 2.74
CA LYS A 207 -11.39 14.22 3.29
C LYS A 207 -10.49 15.34 2.77
N LEU A 208 -9.30 14.98 2.25
CA LEU A 208 -8.28 15.92 1.82
C LEU A 208 -8.39 16.24 0.32
N ASP A 209 -8.08 17.47 -0.06
CA ASP A 209 -8.07 17.91 -1.46
C ASP A 209 -6.98 17.17 -2.27
N PRO A 210 -7.33 16.35 -3.27
CA PRO A 210 -6.39 15.59 -4.08
C PRO A 210 -5.56 16.46 -5.03
N SER A 211 -5.93 17.72 -5.23
CA SER A 211 -5.08 18.66 -5.97
C SER A 211 -3.88 19.12 -5.12
N VAL A 212 -4.01 19.00 -3.80
CA VAL A 212 -3.02 19.41 -2.80
C VAL A 212 -2.34 18.22 -2.16
N PHE A 213 -3.11 17.18 -1.79
CA PHE A 213 -2.62 16.03 -1.04
C PHE A 213 -2.43 14.81 -1.92
N VAL A 214 -1.23 14.23 -1.88
CA VAL A 214 -0.87 13.04 -2.66
C VAL A 214 -0.33 11.95 -1.75
N ARG A 215 -0.86 10.73 -1.90
CA ARG A 215 -0.30 9.56 -1.24
C ARG A 215 0.97 9.14 -1.97
N ILE A 216 2.10 9.12 -1.27
CA ILE A 216 3.43 8.80 -1.81
C ILE A 216 3.99 7.47 -1.29
N HIS A 217 3.36 6.94 -0.26
CA HIS A 217 3.69 5.67 0.35
C HIS A 217 2.41 5.07 0.96
N ARG A 218 2.37 3.75 1.20
CA ARG A 218 1.22 3.15 1.89
C ARG A 218 0.93 3.79 3.25
N SER A 219 1.95 4.33 3.89
CA SER A 219 1.89 4.99 5.21
C SER A 219 2.10 6.50 5.17
N VAL A 220 2.18 7.14 4.00
CA VAL A 220 2.48 8.58 3.90
C VAL A 220 1.65 9.26 2.83
N ILE A 221 0.93 10.32 3.23
CA ILE A 221 0.32 11.32 2.36
C ILE A 221 1.06 12.63 2.61
N ILE A 222 1.33 13.41 1.58
CA ILE A 222 1.99 14.72 1.67
C ILE A 222 1.13 15.83 1.11
N ASN A 223 1.37 17.04 1.61
CA ASN A 223 0.86 18.28 1.05
C ASN A 223 1.85 18.83 0.01
N CYS A 224 1.49 18.77 -1.26
CA CYS A 224 2.36 19.22 -2.36
C CYS A 224 2.64 20.72 -2.34
N ASN A 225 1.80 21.54 -1.68
CA ASN A 225 2.06 22.98 -1.50
C ASN A 225 3.17 23.26 -0.48
N ARG A 226 3.51 22.25 0.35
CA ARG A 226 4.57 22.29 1.36
C ARG A 226 5.86 21.56 0.94
N LEU A 227 5.91 21.12 -0.32
CA LEU A 227 7.09 20.47 -0.87
C LEU A 227 8.24 21.46 -1.08
N ASP A 228 9.46 21.08 -0.67
CA ASP A 228 10.66 21.77 -1.13
C ASP A 228 11.00 21.30 -2.56
N ARG A 229 10.60 22.13 -3.54
CA ARG A 229 10.79 21.82 -4.95
C ARG A 229 12.27 21.86 -5.37
N SER A 230 13.10 22.58 -4.64
CA SER A 230 14.54 22.69 -4.95
C SER A 230 15.31 21.42 -4.55
N ALA A 231 14.86 20.76 -3.49
CA ALA A 231 15.49 19.56 -2.96
C ALA A 231 14.87 18.23 -3.46
N THR A 232 13.74 18.31 -4.20
CA THR A 232 13.00 17.11 -4.65
C THR A 232 13.18 16.85 -6.15
N PRO A 233 13.79 15.71 -6.58
CA PRO A 233 13.87 15.33 -7.99
C PRO A 233 12.50 15.05 -8.58
N ILE A 234 12.11 15.72 -9.67
CA ILE A 234 10.77 15.62 -10.27
C ILE A 234 10.59 14.33 -11.09
N GLU A 235 11.63 13.92 -11.83
CA GLU A 235 11.48 12.84 -12.82
C GLU A 235 11.36 11.42 -12.21
N LYS A 236 12.09 11.13 -11.14
CA LYS A 236 12.06 9.82 -10.45
C LYS A 236 12.23 9.99 -8.94
N PRO A 237 11.26 10.58 -8.26
CA PRO A 237 11.40 10.83 -6.84
C PRO A 237 11.44 9.51 -6.06
N SER A 238 12.59 9.20 -5.44
CA SER A 238 12.73 8.10 -4.49
C SER A 238 12.51 8.54 -3.05
N GLN A 239 12.72 9.83 -2.81
CA GLN A 239 12.52 10.53 -1.56
C GLN A 239 12.06 11.95 -1.88
N ILE A 240 11.30 12.55 -1.01
CA ILE A 240 10.88 13.93 -1.08
C ILE A 240 11.32 14.66 0.18
N VAL A 241 11.55 15.96 0.03
CA VAL A 241 11.88 16.87 1.12
C VAL A 241 10.77 17.90 1.24
N MET A 242 10.28 18.14 2.44
CA MET A 242 9.28 19.16 2.73
C MET A 242 9.95 20.48 3.14
N GLN A 243 9.22 21.58 3.11
CA GLN A 243 9.73 22.94 3.45
C GLN A 243 10.24 23.04 4.89
N ASP A 244 9.75 22.21 5.80
CA ASP A 244 10.23 22.11 7.18
C ASP A 244 11.50 21.25 7.36
N GLY A 245 12.03 20.71 6.26
CA GLY A 245 13.20 19.82 6.22
C GLY A 245 12.87 18.34 6.46
N SER A 246 11.61 18.00 6.77
CA SER A 246 11.21 16.59 6.91
C SER A 246 11.35 15.84 5.59
N GLN A 247 11.69 14.56 5.66
CA GLN A 247 11.97 13.73 4.50
C GLN A 247 11.13 12.46 4.53
N TYR A 248 10.52 12.12 3.39
CA TYR A 248 9.65 10.96 3.27
C TYR A 248 10.04 10.10 2.07
N PRO A 249 10.11 8.76 2.25
CA PRO A 249 10.38 7.84 1.14
C PRO A 249 9.18 7.76 0.21
N VAL A 250 9.43 7.66 -1.09
CA VAL A 250 8.40 7.43 -2.10
C VAL A 250 8.37 5.96 -2.49
N GLY A 251 7.27 5.30 -2.18
CA GLY A 251 7.04 3.92 -2.58
C GLY A 251 7.06 3.76 -4.11
N ARG A 252 7.63 2.66 -4.61
CA ARG A 252 7.82 2.45 -6.06
C ARG A 252 6.55 2.65 -6.88
N ASN A 253 5.41 2.14 -6.40
CA ASN A 253 4.13 2.24 -7.09
C ASN A 253 3.53 3.66 -7.09
N TYR A 254 4.00 4.54 -6.21
CA TYR A 254 3.52 5.92 -6.10
C TYR A 254 4.35 6.91 -6.93
N ARG A 255 5.55 6.50 -7.38
CA ARG A 255 6.49 7.41 -8.10
C ARG A 255 5.91 7.99 -9.37
N GLN A 256 5.25 7.16 -10.18
CA GLN A 256 4.67 7.59 -11.44
C GLN A 256 3.50 8.56 -11.22
N ALA A 257 2.62 8.25 -10.27
CA ALA A 257 1.49 9.11 -9.91
C ALA A 257 1.97 10.45 -9.33
N LEU A 258 2.98 10.42 -8.45
CA LEU A 258 3.59 11.63 -7.91
C LEU A 258 4.26 12.47 -8.99
N ALA A 259 5.05 11.88 -9.88
CA ALA A 259 5.71 12.59 -10.97
C ALA A 259 4.69 13.28 -11.88
N ALA A 260 3.62 12.60 -12.27
CA ALA A 260 2.53 13.15 -13.07
C ALA A 260 1.79 14.29 -12.34
N HIS A 261 1.65 14.20 -11.02
CA HIS A 261 1.04 15.26 -10.20
C HIS A 261 1.94 16.50 -10.13
N LEU A 262 3.24 16.31 -9.88
CA LEU A 262 4.22 17.41 -9.81
C LEU A 262 4.38 18.13 -11.16
N GLN A 263 4.34 17.41 -12.28
CA GLN A 263 4.35 18.01 -13.62
C GLN A 263 3.14 18.91 -13.86
N ARG A 264 1.94 18.50 -13.44
CA ARG A 264 0.73 19.34 -13.55
C ARG A 264 0.84 20.63 -12.77
N LEU A 265 1.41 20.58 -11.56
CA LEU A 265 1.63 21.76 -10.73
C LEU A 265 2.66 22.73 -11.35
N HIS A 266 3.59 22.24 -12.18
CA HIS A 266 4.56 23.08 -12.90
C HIS A 266 3.95 23.80 -14.12
N THR A 267 2.88 23.25 -14.70
CA THR A 267 2.23 23.83 -15.89
C THR A 267 1.24 24.95 -15.54
N ILE A 268 0.85 25.05 -14.26
CA ILE A 268 -0.14 26.03 -13.78
C ILE A 268 0.52 27.25 -13.10
N SER A 269 1.84 27.21 -12.84
CA SER A 269 2.65 28.33 -12.31
C SER A 269 3.33 29.08 -13.42
#